data_a34ac9e3943091f2e791e8bef6c784ff
#
_entry.id   a34ac9e3943091f2e791e8bef6c784ff
#
_cell.length_a   1.000
_cell.length_b   1.000
_cell.length_c   1.000
_cell.angle_alpha   90.00
_cell.angle_beta   90.00
_cell.angle_gamma   90.00
#
_symmetry.space_group_name_H-M   'P 1'
#
loop_
_entity.id
_entity.type
_entity.pdbx_description
1 polymer ?
#
loop_
_entity_poly.entity_id
_entity_poly.type
_entity_poly.pdbx_seq_one_letter_code
_entity_poly.pdbx_strand_id
1 'polypeptide(L)'
;MILAIARKEFLDAWRDGRFRIAAAVVLVLLGVALLLAWQQVQRTRAEHNAAAALERENWLNQGEKNSHSAGHYGVYVFKPLARLAVFDRGLEPFVGTTVFLEAHRQNQAAFLPAQDATAMRRFGELTAATGLQLLVPLLIVLLTFGALAGERERGTLRQVLSLGVRPRDLVLGKALGLGAALAVLLLPAAGCGALALAQLPGGDVGGGWARLAWMGAAYALYLAAILAVCLAVSAIASTARAALAILLVCWAANAVLAPRLASDFAQRILPTPKLVDFETAMNKAVQEGLDGHNPRNDRLQAFAQATLKKHGKTRIEELPFNFNGLVMLESERMANEVFDHHFGKLWDHLEAQDRTVTWTGLIAPLLGLRSASMALAGTDFTHHRHFSVAAEQHRRDFVRVLNEDMMNTPAADGHHGGVAGRALWEKLPAFRYDPPPPAHALRAATPGLLVLFLWAAGAWTALLLVAPRLKPN
;
A
#
# COMPACT_ATOMS: atom_id res chain seq x y z
N MET A 1 7.34 18.90 -39.60
CA MET A 1 6.02 19.51 -39.32
C MET A 1 5.60 19.29 -37.88
N ILE A 2 5.53 18.04 -37.37
CA ILE A 2 5.15 17.70 -35.98
C ILE A 2 5.93 18.54 -34.96
N LEU A 3 7.27 18.58 -35.05
CA LEU A 3 8.13 19.34 -34.14
C LEU A 3 7.88 20.85 -34.15
N ALA A 4 7.54 21.42 -35.29
CA ALA A 4 7.21 22.85 -35.40
C ALA A 4 5.90 23.16 -34.66
N ILE A 5 4.89 22.28 -34.79
CA ILE A 5 3.64 22.37 -34.07
C ILE A 5 3.91 22.19 -32.58
N ALA A 6 4.67 21.17 -32.19
CA ALA A 6 5.01 20.91 -30.80
C ALA A 6 5.72 22.11 -30.14
N ARG A 7 6.69 22.72 -30.83
CA ARG A 7 7.37 23.92 -30.32
C ARG A 7 6.38 25.09 -30.12
N LYS A 8 5.47 25.30 -31.08
CA LYS A 8 4.45 26.34 -30.97
C LYS A 8 3.55 26.09 -29.75
N GLU A 9 2.99 24.89 -29.64
CA GLU A 9 2.08 24.55 -28.52
C GLU A 9 2.79 24.65 -27.15
N PHE A 10 4.05 24.22 -27.08
CA PHE A 10 4.88 24.37 -25.88
C PHE A 10 5.02 25.84 -25.47
N LEU A 11 5.40 26.70 -26.44
CA LEU A 11 5.59 28.14 -26.19
C LEU A 11 4.27 28.84 -25.82
N ASP A 12 3.18 28.46 -26.49
CA ASP A 12 1.85 29.03 -26.19
C ASP A 12 1.38 28.62 -24.79
N ALA A 13 1.58 27.37 -24.38
CA ALA A 13 1.29 26.93 -23.02
C ALA A 13 2.05 27.75 -21.98
N TRP A 14 3.36 27.97 -22.18
CA TRP A 14 4.16 28.78 -21.25
C TRP A 14 3.88 30.28 -21.30
N ARG A 15 3.28 30.80 -22.39
CA ARG A 15 2.83 32.19 -22.49
C ARG A 15 1.44 32.40 -21.90
N ASP A 16 0.64 31.33 -21.77
CA ASP A 16 -0.69 31.42 -21.14
C ASP A 16 -0.55 31.69 -19.64
N GLY A 17 -1.02 32.86 -19.20
CA GLY A 17 -1.01 33.26 -17.79
C GLY A 17 -1.81 32.30 -16.90
N ARG A 18 -2.90 31.72 -17.41
CA ARG A 18 -3.73 30.75 -16.67
C ARG A 18 -2.95 29.48 -16.34
N PHE A 19 -2.24 28.96 -17.36
CA PHE A 19 -1.39 27.79 -17.16
C PHE A 19 -0.28 28.08 -16.15
N ARG A 20 0.43 29.21 -16.27
CA ARG A 20 1.53 29.55 -15.34
C ARG A 20 1.05 29.65 -13.90
N ILE A 21 -0.10 30.29 -13.65
CA ILE A 21 -0.66 30.39 -12.29
C ILE A 21 -1.07 29.00 -11.77
N ALA A 22 -1.82 28.23 -12.56
CA ALA A 22 -2.25 26.88 -12.14
C ALA A 22 -1.04 25.94 -11.93
N ALA A 23 -0.02 26.00 -12.79
CA ALA A 23 1.22 25.25 -12.67
C ALA A 23 2.00 25.63 -11.39
N ALA A 24 2.11 26.93 -11.10
CA ALA A 24 2.75 27.42 -9.88
C ALA A 24 2.01 26.90 -8.63
N VAL A 25 0.68 26.96 -8.61
CA VAL A 25 -0.13 26.42 -7.51
C VAL A 25 0.11 24.94 -7.34
N VAL A 26 0.10 24.14 -8.42
CA VAL A 26 0.36 22.70 -8.37
C VAL A 26 1.76 22.42 -7.84
N LEU A 27 2.80 23.13 -8.31
CA LEU A 27 4.17 22.97 -7.81
C LEU A 27 4.32 23.30 -6.33
N VAL A 28 3.70 24.39 -5.89
CA VAL A 28 3.71 24.77 -4.47
C VAL A 28 3.03 23.67 -3.62
N LEU A 29 1.87 23.20 -4.04
CA LEU A 29 1.16 22.14 -3.31
C LEU A 29 1.94 20.82 -3.30
N LEU A 30 2.57 20.44 -4.40
CA LEU A 30 3.45 19.26 -4.45
C LEU A 30 4.68 19.42 -3.54
N GLY A 31 5.31 20.61 -3.56
CA GLY A 31 6.45 20.91 -2.70
C GLY A 31 6.09 20.87 -1.21
N VAL A 32 4.97 21.49 -0.84
CA VAL A 32 4.45 21.45 0.53
C VAL A 32 4.10 20.01 0.93
N ALA A 33 3.42 19.26 0.08
CA ALA A 33 3.08 17.86 0.35
C ALA A 33 4.32 16.99 0.58
N LEU A 34 5.36 17.13 -0.25
CA LEU A 34 6.61 16.38 -0.09
C LEU A 34 7.34 16.78 1.20
N LEU A 35 7.39 18.07 1.52
CA LEU A 35 8.03 18.57 2.75
C LEU A 35 7.31 18.02 4.00
N LEU A 36 5.99 18.12 4.03
CA LEU A 36 5.20 17.61 5.16
C LEU A 36 5.33 16.09 5.30
N ALA A 37 5.26 15.36 4.18
CA ALA A 37 5.45 13.91 4.19
C ALA A 37 6.87 13.52 4.67
N TRP A 38 7.90 14.24 4.22
CA TRP A 38 9.28 14.06 4.67
C TRP A 38 9.40 14.25 6.18
N GLN A 39 8.89 15.37 6.72
CA GLN A 39 8.92 15.66 8.16
C GLN A 39 8.17 14.58 8.95
N GLN A 40 7.01 14.14 8.47
CA GLN A 40 6.22 13.10 9.11
C GLN A 40 6.96 11.76 9.13
N VAL A 41 7.58 11.36 8.01
CA VAL A 41 8.37 10.11 7.93
C VAL A 41 9.55 10.15 8.91
N GLN A 42 10.27 11.27 9.01
CA GLN A 42 11.40 11.41 9.93
C GLN A 42 10.93 11.35 11.40
N ARG A 43 9.84 12.06 11.73
CA ARG A 43 9.27 12.04 13.07
C ARG A 43 8.83 10.64 13.48
N THR A 44 8.00 9.98 12.66
CA THR A 44 7.49 8.63 12.97
C THR A 44 8.62 7.60 13.09
N ARG A 45 9.68 7.72 12.27
CA ARG A 45 10.86 6.85 12.41
C ARG A 45 11.59 7.07 13.74
N ALA A 46 11.76 8.32 14.15
CA ALA A 46 12.38 8.63 15.42
C ALA A 46 11.55 8.10 16.59
N GLU A 47 10.23 8.28 16.55
CA GLU A 47 9.28 7.78 17.55
C GLU A 47 9.31 6.24 17.62
N HIS A 48 9.24 5.53 16.49
CA HIS A 48 9.30 4.07 16.45
C HIS A 48 10.64 3.52 16.95
N ASN A 49 11.77 4.17 16.60
CA ASN A 49 13.09 3.75 17.07
C ASN A 49 13.24 3.95 18.58
N ALA A 50 12.76 5.06 19.11
CA ALA A 50 12.77 5.34 20.55
C ALA A 50 11.87 4.34 21.31
N ALA A 51 10.66 4.08 20.80
CA ALA A 51 9.75 3.11 21.38
C ALA A 51 10.32 1.68 21.36
N ALA A 52 10.93 1.26 20.23
CA ALA A 52 11.57 -0.05 20.13
C ALA A 52 12.77 -0.21 21.07
N ALA A 53 13.55 0.87 21.28
CA ALA A 53 14.65 0.85 22.25
C ALA A 53 14.13 0.72 23.69
N LEU A 54 13.08 1.46 24.04
CA LEU A 54 12.42 1.39 25.34
C LEU A 54 11.82 -0.01 25.60
N GLU A 55 11.13 -0.57 24.59
CA GLU A 55 10.59 -1.93 24.69
C GLU A 55 11.69 -2.97 24.92
N ARG A 56 12.81 -2.83 24.24
CA ARG A 56 13.96 -3.72 24.46
C ARG A 56 14.52 -3.59 25.88
N GLU A 57 14.62 -2.38 26.39
CA GLU A 57 15.06 -2.12 27.77
C GLU A 57 14.06 -2.71 28.78
N ASN A 58 12.76 -2.47 28.62
CA ASN A 58 11.71 -3.04 29.43
C ASN A 58 11.74 -4.57 29.43
N TRP A 59 11.92 -5.17 28.26
CA TRP A 59 12.06 -6.61 28.11
C TRP A 59 13.25 -7.17 28.90
N LEU A 60 14.40 -6.52 28.83
CA LEU A 60 15.62 -6.97 29.54
C LEU A 60 15.54 -6.76 31.06
N ASN A 61 14.80 -5.75 31.50
CA ASN A 61 14.70 -5.33 32.89
C ASN A 61 13.40 -5.79 33.59
N GLN A 62 12.66 -6.74 33.00
CA GLN A 62 11.38 -7.22 33.56
C GLN A 62 11.53 -8.03 34.86
N GLY A 63 12.74 -8.20 35.37
CA GLY A 63 13.04 -8.96 36.58
C GLY A 63 13.08 -10.47 36.37
N GLU A 64 13.21 -11.19 37.47
CA GLU A 64 13.16 -12.65 37.47
C GLU A 64 11.72 -13.12 37.58
N LYS A 65 11.34 -14.06 36.73
CA LYS A 65 9.99 -14.68 36.72
C LYS A 65 10.03 -16.00 35.97
N ASN A 66 8.92 -16.75 36.09
CA ASN A 66 8.73 -17.94 35.26
C ASN A 66 8.78 -17.57 33.78
N SER A 67 9.48 -18.38 32.96
CA SER A 67 9.68 -18.11 31.53
C SER A 67 8.35 -18.01 30.76
N HIS A 68 7.35 -18.84 31.11
CA HIS A 68 6.02 -18.74 30.50
C HIS A 68 5.31 -17.42 30.87
N SER A 69 5.43 -16.96 32.12
CA SER A 69 4.88 -15.66 32.55
C SER A 69 5.50 -14.48 31.78
N ALA A 70 6.76 -14.60 31.36
CA ALA A 70 7.38 -13.63 30.50
C ALA A 70 6.74 -13.59 29.09
N GLY A 71 6.24 -14.73 28.60
CA GLY A 71 5.47 -14.79 27.35
C GLY A 71 4.17 -13.98 27.40
N HIS A 72 3.55 -13.88 28.57
CA HIS A 72 2.36 -13.02 28.80
C HIS A 72 2.72 -11.54 29.03
N TYR A 73 3.93 -11.24 29.52
CA TYR A 73 4.41 -9.87 29.60
C TYR A 73 4.49 -9.24 28.22
N GLY A 74 4.87 -10.05 27.22
CA GLY A 74 4.87 -9.69 25.81
C GLY A 74 5.83 -8.56 25.44
N VAL A 75 5.82 -8.23 24.16
CA VAL A 75 6.62 -7.10 23.61
C VAL A 75 5.87 -6.44 22.47
N TYR A 76 6.02 -5.13 22.34
CA TYR A 76 5.55 -4.39 21.16
C TYR A 76 6.59 -4.41 20.06
N VAL A 77 6.14 -4.66 18.82
CA VAL A 77 6.95 -4.52 17.60
C VAL A 77 6.34 -3.48 16.68
N PHE A 78 7.20 -2.71 16.02
CA PHE A 78 6.79 -1.55 15.25
C PHE A 78 7.05 -1.79 13.77
N LYS A 79 6.06 -1.44 12.92
CA LYS A 79 6.16 -1.49 11.47
C LYS A 79 7.03 -0.33 10.97
N PRO A 80 8.18 -0.60 10.34
CA PRO A 80 8.97 0.46 9.75
C PRO A 80 8.21 1.10 8.58
N LEU A 81 8.26 2.43 8.47
CA LEU A 81 7.71 3.13 7.32
C LEU A 81 8.48 2.79 6.05
N ALA A 82 7.74 2.46 4.99
CA ALA A 82 8.29 2.25 3.66
C ALA A 82 9.01 3.52 3.16
N ARG A 83 10.12 3.37 2.43
CA ARG A 83 10.92 4.51 1.96
C ARG A 83 10.15 5.44 1.04
N LEU A 84 9.31 4.87 0.16
CA LEU A 84 8.49 5.63 -0.78
C LEU A 84 7.14 6.09 -0.20
N ALA A 85 6.87 5.84 1.10
CA ALA A 85 5.73 6.42 1.79
C ALA A 85 5.76 7.97 1.82
N VAL A 86 6.91 8.58 1.57
CA VAL A 86 7.04 10.04 1.37
C VAL A 86 6.28 10.52 0.12
N PHE A 87 6.10 9.66 -0.88
CA PHE A 87 5.34 9.97 -2.11
C PHE A 87 3.88 9.55 -1.99
N ASP A 88 3.67 8.29 -1.58
CA ASP A 88 2.34 7.71 -1.47
C ASP A 88 2.23 6.92 -0.16
N ARG A 89 1.44 7.42 0.76
CA ARG A 89 1.19 6.77 2.06
C ARG A 89 0.19 5.62 1.97
N GLY A 90 -0.54 5.52 0.87
CA GLY A 90 -1.49 4.44 0.60
C GLY A 90 -2.37 4.10 1.79
N LEU A 91 -2.29 2.85 2.25
CA LEU A 91 -3.06 2.32 3.39
C LEU A 91 -2.43 2.61 4.76
N GLU A 92 -1.19 3.13 4.84
CA GLU A 92 -0.47 3.36 6.10
C GLU A 92 -1.30 4.12 7.18
N PRO A 93 -2.12 5.14 6.83
CA PRO A 93 -2.95 5.82 7.83
C PRO A 93 -4.06 4.94 8.42
N PHE A 94 -4.48 3.89 7.71
CA PHE A 94 -5.67 3.08 8.02
C PHE A 94 -5.34 1.67 8.49
N VAL A 95 -4.08 1.27 8.49
CA VAL A 95 -3.61 -0.01 9.01
C VAL A 95 -2.80 0.20 10.27
N GLY A 96 -2.79 -0.79 11.15
CA GLY A 96 -2.01 -0.74 12.38
C GLY A 96 -0.51 -0.67 12.11
N THR A 97 0.20 0.08 12.95
CA THR A 97 1.65 0.26 12.87
C THR A 97 2.42 -0.53 13.92
N THR A 98 1.72 -1.15 14.86
CA THR A 98 2.33 -1.81 16.02
C THR A 98 1.60 -3.13 16.28
N VAL A 99 2.34 -4.20 16.58
CA VAL A 99 1.78 -5.49 16.99
C VAL A 99 2.28 -5.81 18.39
N PHE A 100 1.38 -6.20 19.29
CA PHE A 100 1.73 -6.76 20.58
C PHE A 100 1.92 -8.27 20.43
N LEU A 101 3.10 -8.77 20.77
CA LEU A 101 3.45 -10.18 20.71
C LEU A 101 3.36 -10.79 22.08
N GLU A 102 2.48 -11.77 22.24
CA GLU A 102 2.23 -12.47 23.50
C GLU A 102 2.00 -13.97 23.28
N ALA A 103 2.05 -14.75 24.38
CA ALA A 103 1.71 -16.16 24.33
C ALA A 103 0.22 -16.36 23.99
N HIS A 104 -0.10 -17.48 23.36
CA HIS A 104 -1.44 -18.01 23.08
C HIS A 104 -2.33 -17.19 22.16
N ARG A 105 -1.88 -16.05 21.66
CA ARG A 105 -2.71 -15.16 20.84
C ARG A 105 -1.91 -14.54 19.71
N GLN A 106 -2.46 -14.59 18.50
CA GLN A 106 -2.02 -13.76 17.39
C GLN A 106 -2.84 -12.47 17.38
N ASN A 107 -2.18 -11.35 17.67
CA ASN A 107 -2.81 -10.05 17.70
C ASN A 107 -2.77 -9.39 16.31
N GLN A 108 -3.81 -8.63 16.00
CA GLN A 108 -3.81 -7.74 14.84
C GLN A 108 -2.95 -6.51 15.12
N ALA A 109 -2.44 -5.89 14.03
CA ALA A 109 -1.76 -4.62 14.17
C ALA A 109 -2.74 -3.54 14.67
N ALA A 110 -2.32 -2.82 15.70
CA ALA A 110 -3.06 -1.76 16.36
C ALA A 110 -2.42 -0.38 16.13
N PHE A 111 -2.97 0.65 16.75
CA PHE A 111 -2.51 2.04 16.64
C PHE A 111 -2.55 2.54 15.20
N LEU A 112 -3.79 2.72 14.69
CA LEU A 112 -4.02 3.26 13.35
C LEU A 112 -3.81 4.79 13.39
N PRO A 113 -2.90 5.37 12.60
CA PRO A 113 -2.66 6.81 12.62
C PRO A 113 -3.90 7.66 12.33
N ALA A 114 -4.87 7.13 11.58
CA ALA A 114 -6.13 7.82 11.31
C ALA A 114 -7.05 7.93 12.54
N GLN A 115 -6.89 7.08 13.55
CA GLN A 115 -7.71 7.16 14.79
C GLN A 115 -7.33 8.37 15.63
N ASP A 116 -6.04 8.72 15.66
CA ASP A 116 -5.52 9.86 16.42
C ASP A 116 -5.58 11.16 15.63
N ALA A 117 -6.10 11.10 14.39
CA ALA A 117 -6.19 12.25 13.52
C ALA A 117 -7.52 13.00 13.71
N THR A 118 -7.49 14.34 13.53
CA THR A 118 -8.70 15.16 13.47
C THR A 118 -9.61 14.71 12.33
N ALA A 119 -10.92 14.99 12.43
CA ALA A 119 -11.89 14.65 11.38
C ALA A 119 -11.45 15.13 9.99
N MET A 120 -10.89 16.35 9.89
CA MET A 120 -10.38 16.91 8.63
C MET A 120 -9.26 16.07 8.02
N ARG A 121 -8.36 15.55 8.83
CA ARG A 121 -7.23 14.73 8.37
C ARG A 121 -7.67 13.33 7.93
N ARG A 122 -8.77 12.81 8.48
CA ARG A 122 -9.36 11.51 8.08
C ARG A 122 -9.93 11.52 6.66
N PHE A 123 -10.34 12.69 6.13
CA PHE A 123 -10.89 12.84 4.78
C PHE A 123 -9.83 12.86 3.66
N GLY A 124 -8.57 12.83 4.01
CA GLY A 124 -7.45 12.72 3.07
C GLY A 124 -6.27 13.61 3.44
N GLU A 125 -5.11 13.05 3.37
CA GLU A 125 -3.84 13.79 3.49
C GLU A 125 -3.45 14.33 2.11
N LEU A 126 -2.93 15.54 2.08
CA LEU A 126 -2.30 16.08 0.87
C LEU A 126 -0.94 15.41 0.72
N THR A 127 -0.87 14.37 -0.12
CA THR A 127 0.37 13.70 -0.50
C THR A 127 0.79 14.09 -1.91
N ALA A 128 2.05 13.84 -2.27
CA ALA A 128 2.48 14.03 -3.65
C ALA A 128 1.65 13.18 -4.62
N ALA A 129 1.30 11.94 -4.22
CA ALA A 129 0.41 11.08 -4.97
C ALA A 129 -0.96 11.73 -5.21
N THR A 130 -1.59 12.28 -4.17
CA THR A 130 -2.89 12.96 -4.28
C THR A 130 -2.81 14.14 -5.28
N GLY A 131 -1.75 14.96 -5.18
CA GLY A 131 -1.52 16.07 -6.11
C GLY A 131 -1.38 15.59 -7.57
N LEU A 132 -0.57 14.58 -7.80
CA LEU A 132 -0.36 14.02 -9.14
C LEU A 132 -1.60 13.29 -9.69
N GLN A 133 -2.40 12.68 -8.84
CA GLN A 133 -3.60 11.92 -9.21
C GLN A 133 -4.81 12.81 -9.51
N LEU A 134 -4.95 13.92 -8.83
CA LEU A 134 -6.14 14.78 -8.90
C LEU A 134 -5.87 16.12 -9.57
N LEU A 135 -4.81 16.84 -9.17
CA LEU A 135 -4.56 18.22 -9.61
C LEU A 135 -3.89 18.27 -10.99
N VAL A 136 -2.94 17.37 -11.27
CA VAL A 136 -2.28 17.35 -12.59
C VAL A 136 -3.26 16.98 -13.73
N PRO A 137 -4.20 16.03 -13.59
CA PRO A 137 -5.26 15.85 -14.58
C PRO A 137 -6.12 17.09 -14.83
N LEU A 138 -6.46 17.87 -13.79
CA LEU A 138 -7.16 19.14 -13.97
C LEU A 138 -6.32 20.16 -14.74
N LEU A 139 -5.01 20.18 -14.49
CA LEU A 139 -4.09 21.02 -15.27
C LEU A 139 -4.04 20.59 -16.74
N ILE A 140 -4.07 19.27 -17.02
CA ILE A 140 -4.16 18.75 -18.38
C ILE A 140 -5.48 19.18 -19.02
N VAL A 141 -6.62 19.09 -18.32
CA VAL A 141 -7.91 19.58 -18.82
C VAL A 141 -7.80 21.07 -19.18
N LEU A 142 -7.22 21.89 -18.30
CA LEU A 142 -7.04 23.33 -18.52
C LEU A 142 -6.19 23.63 -19.77
N LEU A 143 -5.17 22.84 -20.02
CA LEU A 143 -4.30 22.98 -21.20
C LEU A 143 -4.97 22.56 -22.51
N THR A 144 -5.84 21.55 -22.46
CA THR A 144 -6.26 20.81 -23.65
C THR A 144 -7.69 21.07 -24.10
N PHE A 145 -8.60 21.55 -23.23
CA PHE A 145 -10.00 21.70 -23.58
C PHE A 145 -10.24 22.56 -24.83
N GLY A 146 -9.45 23.60 -24.99
CA GLY A 146 -9.51 24.51 -26.14
C GLY A 146 -8.55 24.21 -27.27
N ALA A 147 -7.71 23.16 -27.13
CA ALA A 147 -6.60 22.93 -28.07
C ALA A 147 -7.03 22.67 -29.52
N LEU A 148 -8.16 22.00 -29.73
CA LEU A 148 -8.77 21.77 -31.05
C LEU A 148 -10.15 22.41 -31.15
N ALA A 149 -10.99 22.27 -30.15
CA ALA A 149 -12.32 22.88 -30.10
C ALA A 149 -12.25 24.41 -30.19
N GLY A 150 -11.33 25.06 -29.48
CA GLY A 150 -11.15 26.50 -29.54
C GLY A 150 -10.57 27.00 -30.87
N GLU A 151 -9.70 26.21 -31.51
CA GLU A 151 -9.22 26.52 -32.87
C GLU A 151 -10.33 26.39 -33.92
N ARG A 152 -11.24 25.41 -33.74
CA ARG A 152 -12.46 25.26 -34.56
C ARG A 152 -13.35 26.49 -34.43
N GLU A 153 -13.66 26.93 -33.20
CA GLU A 153 -14.49 28.13 -32.96
C GLU A 153 -13.93 29.41 -33.57
N ARG A 154 -12.60 29.57 -33.55
CA ARG A 154 -11.93 30.74 -34.13
C ARG A 154 -11.69 30.62 -35.62
N GLY A 155 -11.98 29.46 -36.27
CA GLY A 155 -11.69 29.20 -37.65
C GLY A 155 -10.22 28.93 -38.00
N THR A 156 -9.31 28.98 -37.02
CA THR A 156 -7.87 28.74 -37.23
C THR A 156 -7.57 27.28 -37.56
N LEU A 157 -8.35 26.32 -37.07
CA LEU A 157 -8.24 24.91 -37.44
C LEU A 157 -8.38 24.71 -38.97
N ARG A 158 -9.36 25.41 -39.58
CA ARG A 158 -9.59 25.38 -41.02
C ARG A 158 -8.38 25.92 -41.80
N GLN A 159 -7.79 27.03 -41.34
CA GLN A 159 -6.60 27.61 -41.96
C GLN A 159 -5.42 26.63 -41.93
N VAL A 160 -5.15 26.02 -40.76
CA VAL A 160 -4.03 25.06 -40.59
C VAL A 160 -4.22 23.84 -41.51
N LEU A 161 -5.42 23.29 -41.58
CA LEU A 161 -5.70 22.12 -42.43
C LEU A 161 -5.65 22.48 -43.95
N SER A 162 -6.07 23.70 -44.34
CA SER A 162 -5.99 24.18 -45.72
C SER A 162 -4.55 24.40 -46.20
N LEU A 163 -3.59 24.61 -45.27
CA LEU A 163 -2.16 24.68 -45.55
C LEU A 163 -1.53 23.29 -45.76
N GLY A 164 -2.31 22.21 -45.84
CA GLY A 164 -1.85 20.85 -46.08
C GLY A 164 -1.30 20.11 -44.87
N VAL A 165 -1.53 20.63 -43.66
CA VAL A 165 -1.16 19.92 -42.45
C VAL A 165 -2.04 18.68 -42.26
N ARG A 166 -1.43 17.49 -42.17
CA ARG A 166 -2.15 16.26 -41.92
C ARG A 166 -2.80 16.30 -40.51
N PRO A 167 -4.09 15.95 -40.36
CA PRO A 167 -4.75 15.97 -39.08
C PRO A 167 -4.02 15.18 -37.99
N ARG A 168 -3.42 14.04 -38.34
CA ARG A 168 -2.60 13.25 -37.41
C ARG A 168 -1.35 13.98 -36.94
N ASP A 169 -0.66 14.68 -37.84
CA ASP A 169 0.54 15.45 -37.49
C ASP A 169 0.21 16.64 -36.59
N LEU A 170 -0.96 17.26 -36.81
CA LEU A 170 -1.48 18.32 -35.95
C LEU A 170 -1.70 17.82 -34.52
N VAL A 171 -2.43 16.71 -34.37
CA VAL A 171 -2.78 16.12 -33.05
C VAL A 171 -1.52 15.63 -32.33
N LEU A 172 -0.61 14.95 -33.04
CA LEU A 172 0.66 14.48 -32.44
C LEU A 172 1.56 15.66 -32.03
N GLY A 173 1.64 16.72 -32.89
CA GLY A 173 2.38 17.92 -32.53
C GLY A 173 1.84 18.62 -31.29
N LYS A 174 0.52 18.76 -31.17
CA LYS A 174 -0.13 19.30 -29.97
C LYS A 174 0.15 18.43 -28.74
N ALA A 175 -0.02 17.12 -28.87
CA ALA A 175 0.24 16.19 -27.77
C ALA A 175 1.70 16.27 -27.28
N LEU A 176 2.66 16.30 -28.20
CA LEU A 176 4.08 16.44 -27.87
C LEU A 176 4.40 17.79 -27.21
N GLY A 177 3.86 18.89 -27.73
CA GLY A 177 4.09 20.23 -27.16
C GLY A 177 3.53 20.39 -25.76
N LEU A 178 2.28 19.98 -25.56
CA LEU A 178 1.61 20.02 -24.24
C LEU A 178 2.22 19.00 -23.27
N GLY A 179 2.56 17.80 -23.75
CA GLY A 179 3.28 16.80 -22.95
C GLY A 179 4.66 17.29 -22.50
N ALA A 180 5.40 17.97 -23.36
CA ALA A 180 6.68 18.59 -23.01
C ALA A 180 6.51 19.71 -21.95
N ALA A 181 5.45 20.53 -22.06
CA ALA A 181 5.16 21.56 -21.05
C ALA A 181 4.87 20.94 -19.67
N LEU A 182 4.13 19.83 -19.63
CA LEU A 182 3.88 19.06 -18.41
C LEU A 182 5.17 18.40 -17.88
N ALA A 183 6.00 17.84 -18.74
CA ALA A 183 7.27 17.22 -18.35
C ALA A 183 8.22 18.24 -17.71
N VAL A 184 8.37 19.43 -18.30
CA VAL A 184 9.18 20.52 -17.72
C VAL A 184 8.65 20.95 -16.36
N LEU A 185 7.34 20.91 -16.16
CA LEU A 185 6.71 21.20 -14.87
C LEU A 185 6.96 20.10 -13.83
N LEU A 186 6.85 18.82 -14.20
CA LEU A 186 6.85 17.70 -13.25
C LEU A 186 8.26 17.15 -12.96
N LEU A 187 9.21 17.29 -13.89
CA LEU A 187 10.58 16.79 -13.69
C LEU A 187 11.30 17.40 -12.48
N PRO A 188 11.20 18.71 -12.16
CA PRO A 188 11.77 19.26 -10.94
C PRO A 188 11.17 18.64 -9.67
N ALA A 189 9.85 18.44 -9.64
CA ALA A 189 9.18 17.80 -8.49
C ALA A 189 9.64 16.33 -8.33
N ALA A 190 9.78 15.59 -9.44
CA ALA A 190 10.35 14.25 -9.43
C ALA A 190 11.80 14.22 -8.95
N GLY A 191 12.62 15.22 -9.36
CA GLY A 191 13.99 15.41 -8.90
C GLY A 191 14.07 15.66 -7.38
N CYS A 192 13.22 16.55 -6.86
CA CYS A 192 13.13 16.79 -5.40
C CYS A 192 12.75 15.52 -4.64
N GLY A 193 11.82 14.75 -5.18
CA GLY A 193 11.44 13.47 -4.61
C GLY A 193 12.58 12.44 -4.63
N ALA A 194 13.33 12.35 -5.72
CA ALA A 194 14.50 11.49 -5.80
C ALA A 194 15.59 11.90 -4.80
N LEU A 195 15.84 13.20 -4.63
CA LEU A 195 16.73 13.72 -3.60
C LEU A 195 16.26 13.37 -2.19
N ALA A 196 14.95 13.50 -1.92
CA ALA A 196 14.38 13.08 -0.65
C ALA A 196 14.63 11.59 -0.38
N LEU A 197 14.42 10.71 -1.38
CA LEU A 197 14.72 9.28 -1.26
C LEU A 197 16.21 9.01 -0.98
N ALA A 198 17.13 9.74 -1.65
CA ALA A 198 18.56 9.59 -1.49
C ALA A 198 19.02 9.90 -0.05
N GLN A 199 18.37 10.83 0.63
CA GLN A 199 18.71 11.24 2.00
C GLN A 199 18.11 10.35 3.08
N LEU A 200 17.23 9.38 2.74
CA LEU A 200 16.70 8.44 3.72
C LEU A 200 17.77 7.42 4.14
N PRO A 201 17.96 7.19 5.44
CA PRO A 201 18.94 6.22 5.93
C PRO A 201 18.60 4.79 5.49
N GLY A 202 19.62 3.91 5.43
CA GLY A 202 19.44 2.49 5.13
C GLY A 202 19.76 2.08 3.68
N GLY A 203 20.40 2.92 2.87
CA GLY A 203 20.81 2.57 1.49
C GLY A 203 19.63 2.24 0.57
N ASP A 204 19.81 1.39 -0.45
CA ASP A 204 18.74 0.96 -1.37
C ASP A 204 18.03 -0.32 -0.90
N VAL A 205 17.74 -0.41 0.38
CA VAL A 205 17.01 -1.56 0.93
C VAL A 205 15.63 -1.68 0.28
N GLY A 206 15.31 -2.87 -0.22
CA GLY A 206 14.04 -3.14 -0.92
C GLY A 206 13.93 -2.52 -2.32
N GLY A 207 15.06 -2.10 -2.92
CA GLY A 207 15.11 -1.61 -4.31
C GLY A 207 14.34 -0.31 -4.54
N GLY A 208 14.48 0.66 -3.65
CA GLY A 208 13.76 1.93 -3.68
C GLY A 208 13.88 2.69 -5.01
N TRP A 209 15.06 2.67 -5.64
CA TRP A 209 15.28 3.33 -6.93
C TRP A 209 14.54 2.67 -8.09
N ALA A 210 14.57 1.34 -8.16
CA ALA A 210 13.84 0.61 -9.19
C ALA A 210 12.32 0.81 -9.03
N ARG A 211 11.83 0.79 -7.79
CA ARG A 211 10.41 1.03 -7.46
C ARG A 211 10.00 2.46 -7.80
N LEU A 212 10.86 3.47 -7.54
CA LEU A 212 10.63 4.86 -7.93
C LEU A 212 10.56 5.02 -9.45
N ALA A 213 11.43 4.35 -10.21
CA ALA A 213 11.42 4.37 -11.67
C ALA A 213 10.11 3.78 -12.22
N TRP A 214 9.65 2.63 -11.71
CA TRP A 214 8.38 2.03 -12.09
C TRP A 214 7.18 2.89 -11.68
N MET A 215 7.24 3.57 -10.54
CA MET A 215 6.23 4.53 -10.11
C MET A 215 6.17 5.70 -11.10
N GLY A 216 7.33 6.27 -11.49
CA GLY A 216 7.40 7.31 -12.53
C GLY A 216 6.79 6.85 -13.85
N ALA A 217 7.05 5.61 -14.27
CA ALA A 217 6.44 5.04 -15.49
C ALA A 217 4.91 4.89 -15.35
N ALA A 218 4.40 4.46 -14.20
CA ALA A 218 2.96 4.36 -13.94
C ALA A 218 2.27 5.73 -14.04
N TYR A 219 2.84 6.76 -13.40
CA TYR A 219 2.32 8.12 -13.52
C TYR A 219 2.43 8.67 -14.95
N ALA A 220 3.52 8.41 -15.66
CA ALA A 220 3.67 8.81 -17.07
C ALA A 220 2.61 8.17 -17.96
N LEU A 221 2.34 6.87 -17.81
CA LEU A 221 1.27 6.17 -18.54
C LEU A 221 -0.11 6.77 -18.25
N TYR A 222 -0.41 7.01 -16.98
CA TYR A 222 -1.68 7.62 -16.56
C TYR A 222 -1.86 9.02 -17.17
N LEU A 223 -0.88 9.89 -17.01
CA LEU A 223 -0.98 11.28 -17.52
C LEU A 223 -0.99 11.31 -19.05
N ALA A 224 -0.27 10.41 -19.73
CA ALA A 224 -0.33 10.27 -21.17
C ALA A 224 -1.71 9.79 -21.66
N ALA A 225 -2.36 8.87 -20.92
CA ALA A 225 -3.73 8.45 -21.21
C ALA A 225 -4.72 9.61 -21.05
N ILE A 226 -4.64 10.35 -19.94
CA ILE A 226 -5.49 11.53 -19.69
C ILE A 226 -5.28 12.59 -20.77
N LEU A 227 -4.03 12.89 -21.14
CA LEU A 227 -3.72 13.83 -22.24
C LEU A 227 -4.38 13.42 -23.55
N ALA A 228 -4.28 12.14 -23.92
CA ALA A 228 -4.88 11.62 -25.15
C ALA A 228 -6.41 11.69 -25.11
N VAL A 229 -7.06 11.34 -24.00
CA VAL A 229 -8.51 11.47 -23.81
C VAL A 229 -8.94 12.94 -23.93
N CYS A 230 -8.23 13.84 -23.26
CA CYS A 230 -8.55 15.27 -23.29
C CYS A 230 -8.45 15.86 -24.71
N LEU A 231 -7.41 15.49 -25.45
CA LEU A 231 -7.26 15.92 -26.85
C LEU A 231 -8.33 15.29 -27.76
N ALA A 232 -8.70 14.01 -27.55
CA ALA A 232 -9.76 13.36 -28.29
C ALA A 232 -11.12 14.04 -28.06
N VAL A 233 -11.45 14.38 -26.81
CA VAL A 233 -12.67 15.13 -26.48
C VAL A 233 -12.64 16.52 -27.11
N SER A 234 -11.53 17.25 -27.04
CA SER A 234 -11.35 18.55 -27.71
C SER A 234 -11.50 18.46 -29.25
N ALA A 235 -11.06 17.34 -29.84
CA ALA A 235 -11.22 17.08 -31.27
C ALA A 235 -12.67 16.87 -31.72
N ILE A 236 -13.49 16.24 -30.86
CA ILE A 236 -14.91 15.89 -31.17
C ILE A 236 -15.84 17.03 -30.81
N ALA A 237 -15.60 17.73 -29.69
CA ALA A 237 -16.48 18.75 -29.17
C ALA A 237 -16.67 19.90 -30.17
N SER A 238 -17.90 20.38 -30.28
CA SER A 238 -18.25 21.52 -31.16
C SER A 238 -17.67 22.84 -30.66
N THR A 239 -17.58 23.01 -29.34
CA THR A 239 -17.10 24.23 -28.68
C THR A 239 -16.12 23.92 -27.55
N ALA A 240 -15.24 24.87 -27.25
CA ALA A 240 -14.33 24.77 -26.13
C ALA A 240 -15.06 24.65 -24.78
N ARG A 241 -16.20 25.31 -24.63
CA ARG A 241 -17.05 25.22 -23.43
C ARG A 241 -17.62 23.81 -23.25
N ALA A 242 -18.12 23.19 -24.35
CA ALA A 242 -18.61 21.81 -24.29
C ALA A 242 -17.48 20.82 -23.97
N ALA A 243 -16.30 20.99 -24.58
CA ALA A 243 -15.11 20.17 -24.25
C ALA A 243 -14.78 20.26 -22.76
N LEU A 244 -14.70 21.49 -22.20
CA LEU A 244 -14.41 21.68 -20.78
C LEU A 244 -15.45 21.00 -19.88
N ALA A 245 -16.74 21.18 -20.15
CA ALA A 245 -17.81 20.57 -19.37
C ALA A 245 -17.71 19.03 -19.36
N ILE A 246 -17.53 18.42 -20.53
CA ILE A 246 -17.36 16.95 -20.67
C ILE A 246 -16.12 16.49 -19.89
N LEU A 247 -14.99 17.16 -20.05
CA LEU A 247 -13.74 16.79 -19.37
C LEU A 247 -13.82 16.92 -17.86
N LEU A 248 -14.51 17.94 -17.32
CA LEU A 248 -14.73 18.09 -15.89
C LEU A 248 -15.64 16.98 -15.34
N VAL A 249 -16.67 16.58 -16.08
CA VAL A 249 -17.52 15.44 -15.70
C VAL A 249 -16.72 14.13 -15.72
N CYS A 250 -15.91 13.89 -16.76
CA CYS A 250 -15.02 12.73 -16.82
C CYS A 250 -14.00 12.72 -15.67
N TRP A 251 -13.40 13.88 -15.36
CA TRP A 251 -12.51 14.00 -14.23
C TRP A 251 -13.22 13.69 -12.90
N ALA A 252 -14.38 14.27 -12.64
CA ALA A 252 -15.14 14.03 -11.42
C ALA A 252 -15.57 12.55 -11.29
N ALA A 253 -16.00 11.95 -12.40
CA ALA A 253 -16.33 10.52 -12.45
C ALA A 253 -15.12 9.65 -12.10
N ASN A 254 -13.95 9.91 -12.70
CA ASN A 254 -12.72 9.15 -12.46
C ASN A 254 -12.12 9.42 -11.07
N ALA A 255 -12.12 10.69 -10.61
CA ALA A 255 -11.40 11.09 -9.41
C ALA A 255 -12.21 10.94 -8.11
N VAL A 256 -13.53 11.13 -8.18
CA VAL A 256 -14.40 11.19 -6.99
C VAL A 256 -15.38 10.02 -6.94
N LEU A 257 -16.08 9.76 -8.04
CA LEU A 257 -17.16 8.77 -8.06
C LEU A 257 -16.62 7.34 -8.14
N ALA A 258 -15.69 7.07 -9.06
CA ALA A 258 -15.19 5.72 -9.31
C ALA A 258 -14.55 5.05 -8.08
N PRO A 259 -13.70 5.72 -7.27
CA PRO A 259 -13.14 5.09 -6.08
C PRO A 259 -14.19 4.63 -5.06
N ARG A 260 -15.24 5.41 -4.89
CA ARG A 260 -16.34 5.06 -3.96
C ARG A 260 -17.15 3.89 -4.49
N LEU A 261 -17.59 3.97 -5.75
CA LEU A 261 -18.37 2.90 -6.37
C LEU A 261 -17.59 1.59 -6.45
N ALA A 262 -16.29 1.64 -6.75
CA ALA A 262 -15.44 0.44 -6.80
C ALA A 262 -15.29 -0.21 -5.43
N SER A 263 -15.10 0.58 -4.38
CA SER A 263 -15.04 0.09 -3.00
C SER A 263 -16.37 -0.53 -2.56
N ASP A 264 -17.48 0.16 -2.78
CA ASP A 264 -18.82 -0.36 -2.47
C ASP A 264 -19.14 -1.64 -3.25
N PHE A 265 -18.74 -1.70 -4.52
CA PHE A 265 -18.90 -2.87 -5.36
C PHE A 265 -18.09 -4.07 -4.84
N ALA A 266 -16.81 -3.87 -4.54
CA ALA A 266 -15.96 -4.91 -3.99
C ALA A 266 -16.51 -5.44 -2.65
N GLN A 267 -16.94 -4.55 -1.76
CA GLN A 267 -17.55 -4.92 -0.48
C GLN A 267 -18.85 -5.70 -0.61
N ARG A 268 -19.67 -5.41 -1.65
CA ARG A 268 -20.93 -6.15 -1.90
C ARG A 268 -20.70 -7.55 -2.44
N ILE A 269 -19.68 -7.73 -3.30
CA ILE A 269 -19.36 -9.04 -3.88
C ILE A 269 -18.57 -9.90 -2.89
N LEU A 270 -17.66 -9.27 -2.15
CA LEU A 270 -16.76 -9.90 -1.18
C LEU A 270 -16.95 -9.21 0.18
N PRO A 271 -18.04 -9.50 0.92
CA PRO A 271 -18.29 -8.85 2.19
C PRO A 271 -17.24 -9.25 3.24
N THR A 272 -16.59 -8.26 3.87
CA THR A 272 -15.64 -8.51 4.95
C THR A 272 -16.37 -9.06 6.18
N PRO A 273 -15.91 -10.14 6.81
CA PRO A 273 -16.50 -10.65 8.04
C PRO A 273 -16.41 -9.59 9.15
N LYS A 274 -17.42 -9.53 10.02
CA LYS A 274 -17.37 -8.67 11.20
C LYS A 274 -16.29 -9.17 12.16
N LEU A 275 -15.61 -8.23 12.82
CA LEU A 275 -14.55 -8.58 13.78
C LEU A 275 -15.01 -9.58 14.85
N VAL A 276 -16.22 -9.37 15.41
CA VAL A 276 -16.80 -10.26 16.42
C VAL A 276 -17.02 -11.68 15.88
N ASP A 277 -17.51 -11.80 14.64
CA ASP A 277 -17.75 -13.10 14.02
C ASP A 277 -16.42 -13.83 13.74
N PHE A 278 -15.41 -13.08 13.28
CA PHE A 278 -14.06 -13.60 13.05
C PHE A 278 -13.41 -14.10 14.36
N GLU A 279 -13.42 -13.28 15.41
CA GLU A 279 -12.84 -13.65 16.71
C GLU A 279 -13.60 -14.83 17.35
N THR A 280 -14.92 -14.85 17.26
CA THR A 280 -15.74 -15.95 17.78
C THR A 280 -15.42 -17.26 17.06
N ALA A 281 -15.36 -17.24 15.74
CA ALA A 281 -15.05 -18.43 14.93
C ALA A 281 -13.62 -18.93 15.23
N MET A 282 -12.65 -18.03 15.34
CA MET A 282 -11.26 -18.37 15.67
C MET A 282 -11.15 -18.97 17.06
N ASN A 283 -11.75 -18.33 18.08
CA ASN A 283 -11.73 -18.83 19.47
C ASN A 283 -12.42 -20.19 19.59
N LYS A 284 -13.53 -20.39 18.89
CA LYS A 284 -14.21 -21.69 18.81
C LYS A 284 -13.29 -22.74 18.20
N ALA A 285 -12.61 -22.45 17.09
CA ALA A 285 -11.70 -23.38 16.46
C ALA A 285 -10.46 -23.72 17.32
N VAL A 286 -9.98 -22.80 18.17
CA VAL A 286 -8.92 -23.10 19.16
C VAL A 286 -9.40 -24.15 20.17
N GLN A 287 -10.66 -24.07 20.60
CA GLN A 287 -11.23 -24.99 21.60
C GLN A 287 -11.66 -26.33 21.00
N GLU A 288 -12.31 -26.32 19.84
CA GLU A 288 -12.98 -27.48 19.25
C GLU A 288 -12.21 -28.11 18.06
N GLY A 289 -11.07 -27.52 17.66
CA GLY A 289 -10.36 -27.89 16.43
C GLY A 289 -10.96 -27.20 15.19
N LEU A 290 -10.23 -27.26 14.09
CA LEU A 290 -10.66 -26.69 12.79
C LEU A 290 -11.88 -27.40 12.19
N ASP A 291 -12.06 -28.68 12.54
CA ASP A 291 -13.20 -29.52 12.14
C ASP A 291 -14.41 -29.36 13.06
N GLY A 292 -14.26 -28.68 14.22
CA GLY A 292 -15.29 -28.50 15.22
C GLY A 292 -15.66 -29.72 16.04
N HIS A 293 -14.91 -30.83 15.91
CA HIS A 293 -15.22 -32.13 16.53
C HIS A 293 -14.04 -32.73 17.31
N ASN A 294 -12.98 -31.97 17.54
CA ASN A 294 -11.76 -32.42 18.20
C ASN A 294 -11.39 -31.46 19.36
N PRO A 295 -12.06 -31.62 20.52
CA PRO A 295 -11.86 -30.74 21.67
C PRO A 295 -10.40 -30.64 22.12
N ARG A 296 -9.98 -29.44 22.54
CA ARG A 296 -8.61 -29.16 22.97
C ARG A 296 -8.15 -30.16 24.06
N ASN A 297 -9.01 -30.46 25.03
CA ASN A 297 -8.68 -31.34 26.13
C ASN A 297 -8.39 -32.77 25.63
N ASP A 298 -9.17 -33.29 24.71
CA ASP A 298 -8.98 -34.62 24.13
C ASP A 298 -7.69 -34.71 23.35
N ARG A 299 -7.36 -33.66 22.56
CA ARG A 299 -6.08 -33.54 21.84
C ARG A 299 -4.90 -33.54 22.81
N LEU A 300 -4.97 -32.77 23.89
CA LEU A 300 -3.90 -32.73 24.89
C LEU A 300 -3.77 -34.06 25.66
N GLN A 301 -4.88 -34.73 25.94
CA GLN A 301 -4.85 -36.06 26.56
C GLN A 301 -4.22 -37.11 25.65
N ALA A 302 -4.59 -37.13 24.37
CA ALA A 302 -3.99 -38.00 23.37
C ALA A 302 -2.49 -37.71 23.22
N PHE A 303 -2.09 -36.46 23.24
CA PHE A 303 -0.70 -36.03 23.19
C PHE A 303 0.08 -36.50 24.44
N ALA A 304 -0.50 -36.42 25.65
CA ALA A 304 0.11 -36.89 26.86
C ALA A 304 0.35 -38.42 26.79
N GLN A 305 -0.66 -39.19 26.37
CA GLN A 305 -0.54 -40.64 26.22
C GLN A 305 0.53 -41.01 25.18
N ALA A 306 0.56 -40.33 24.04
CA ALA A 306 1.56 -40.56 23.00
C ALA A 306 2.98 -40.25 23.51
N THR A 307 3.14 -39.19 24.30
CA THR A 307 4.44 -38.83 24.90
C THR A 307 4.91 -39.86 25.91
N LEU A 308 4.05 -40.31 26.82
CA LEU A 308 4.37 -41.37 27.80
C LEU A 308 4.79 -42.65 27.07
N LYS A 309 4.04 -43.07 26.07
CA LYS A 309 4.37 -44.26 25.24
C LYS A 309 5.72 -44.09 24.53
N LYS A 310 6.00 -42.91 23.96
CA LYS A 310 7.27 -42.62 23.26
C LYS A 310 8.48 -42.76 24.19
N HIS A 311 8.32 -42.38 25.47
CA HIS A 311 9.40 -42.41 26.46
C HIS A 311 9.39 -43.73 27.32
N GLY A 312 8.48 -44.68 27.06
CA GLY A 312 8.36 -45.92 27.79
C GLY A 312 8.02 -45.69 29.28
N LYS A 313 7.23 -44.63 29.57
CA LYS A 313 6.80 -44.22 30.92
C LYS A 313 5.33 -44.45 31.10
N THR A 314 4.92 -44.60 32.39
CA THR A 314 3.51 -44.76 32.76
C THR A 314 2.94 -43.50 33.41
N ARG A 315 3.81 -42.65 33.95
CA ARG A 315 3.45 -41.45 34.66
C ARG A 315 4.22 -40.22 34.15
N ILE A 316 3.59 -39.07 34.22
CA ILE A 316 4.15 -37.80 33.74
C ILE A 316 5.39 -37.38 34.55
N GLU A 317 5.39 -37.67 35.86
CA GLU A 317 6.49 -37.34 36.77
C GLU A 317 7.78 -38.12 36.49
N GLU A 318 7.69 -39.19 35.70
CA GLU A 318 8.85 -40.01 35.33
C GLU A 318 9.55 -39.50 34.05
N LEU A 319 9.00 -38.46 33.41
CA LEU A 319 9.60 -37.87 32.23
C LEU A 319 10.86 -37.07 32.61
N PRO A 320 11.90 -37.07 31.75
CA PRO A 320 13.20 -36.42 32.03
C PRO A 320 13.14 -34.89 31.86
N PHE A 321 11.98 -34.31 31.66
CA PHE A 321 11.74 -32.88 31.41
C PHE A 321 10.41 -32.44 32.01
N ASN A 322 10.21 -31.13 32.12
CA ASN A 322 8.94 -30.56 32.58
C ASN A 322 7.85 -30.74 31.52
N PHE A 323 6.88 -31.61 31.80
CA PHE A 323 5.80 -31.92 30.87
C PHE A 323 4.90 -30.72 30.56
N ASN A 324 4.71 -29.79 31.54
CA ASN A 324 3.91 -28.58 31.32
C ASN A 324 4.53 -27.69 30.21
N GLY A 325 5.86 -27.56 30.18
CA GLY A 325 6.55 -26.84 29.09
C GLY A 325 6.29 -27.48 27.72
N LEU A 326 6.31 -28.83 27.68
CA LEU A 326 6.00 -29.56 26.42
C LEU A 326 4.52 -29.38 26.01
N VAL A 327 3.59 -29.37 26.98
CA VAL A 327 2.16 -29.09 26.73
C VAL A 327 1.96 -27.67 26.21
N MET A 328 2.71 -26.69 26.71
CA MET A 328 2.65 -25.31 26.19
C MET A 328 3.14 -25.22 24.75
N LEU A 329 4.24 -25.90 24.41
CA LEU A 329 4.72 -25.98 23.02
C LEU A 329 3.67 -26.60 22.08
N GLU A 330 3.03 -27.69 22.47
CA GLU A 330 1.99 -28.35 21.67
C GLU A 330 0.72 -27.51 21.57
N SER A 331 0.33 -26.85 22.65
CA SER A 331 -0.82 -25.91 22.65
C SER A 331 -0.61 -24.74 21.70
N GLU A 332 0.61 -24.15 21.68
CA GLU A 332 0.98 -23.09 20.72
C GLU A 332 0.96 -23.62 19.28
N ARG A 333 1.48 -24.82 19.02
CA ARG A 333 1.44 -25.44 17.70
C ARG A 333 0.00 -25.58 17.18
N MET A 334 -0.89 -26.12 18.04
CA MET A 334 -2.31 -26.28 17.70
C MET A 334 -3.01 -24.93 17.47
N ALA A 335 -2.70 -23.92 18.28
CA ALA A 335 -3.27 -22.58 18.12
C ALA A 335 -2.76 -21.89 16.86
N ASN A 336 -1.47 -22.03 16.56
CA ASN A 336 -0.86 -21.47 15.35
C ASN A 336 -1.49 -22.03 14.07
N GLU A 337 -1.87 -23.31 14.01
CA GLU A 337 -2.61 -23.88 12.87
C GLU A 337 -3.97 -23.20 12.68
N VAL A 338 -4.67 -22.92 13.78
CA VAL A 338 -5.95 -22.18 13.73
C VAL A 338 -5.73 -20.75 13.27
N PHE A 339 -4.71 -20.07 13.81
CA PHE A 339 -4.38 -18.69 13.39
C PHE A 339 -4.02 -18.60 11.92
N ASP A 340 -3.16 -19.50 11.43
CA ASP A 340 -2.80 -19.56 10.01
C ASP A 340 -4.03 -19.72 9.10
N HIS A 341 -4.97 -20.57 9.50
CA HIS A 341 -6.18 -20.79 8.74
C HIS A 341 -7.10 -19.55 8.72
N HIS A 342 -7.39 -18.96 9.90
CA HIS A 342 -8.34 -17.85 9.98
C HIS A 342 -7.75 -16.54 9.44
N PHE A 343 -6.53 -16.18 9.83
CA PHE A 343 -5.86 -14.98 9.32
C PHE A 343 -5.52 -15.12 7.84
N GLY A 344 -5.08 -16.31 7.39
CA GLY A 344 -4.83 -16.57 5.98
C GLY A 344 -6.07 -16.30 5.13
N LYS A 345 -7.22 -16.86 5.52
CA LYS A 345 -8.50 -16.61 4.83
C LYS A 345 -8.91 -15.14 4.84
N LEU A 346 -8.75 -14.44 5.96
CA LEU A 346 -9.07 -13.03 6.06
C LEU A 346 -8.19 -12.20 5.12
N TRP A 347 -6.88 -12.44 5.12
CA TRP A 347 -5.95 -11.71 4.28
C TRP A 347 -6.15 -12.01 2.79
N ASP A 348 -6.39 -13.27 2.42
CA ASP A 348 -6.73 -13.63 1.03
C ASP A 348 -8.00 -12.95 0.55
N HIS A 349 -8.99 -12.81 1.44
CA HIS A 349 -10.23 -12.11 1.18
C HIS A 349 -10.01 -10.60 0.94
N LEU A 350 -9.23 -9.93 1.78
CA LEU A 350 -8.89 -8.52 1.63
C LEU A 350 -8.07 -8.26 0.36
N GLU A 351 -7.13 -9.14 0.02
CA GLU A 351 -6.40 -9.05 -1.25
C GLU A 351 -7.31 -9.28 -2.46
N ALA A 352 -8.32 -10.14 -2.35
CA ALA A 352 -9.30 -10.34 -3.41
C ALA A 352 -10.18 -9.09 -3.62
N GLN A 353 -10.57 -8.39 -2.53
CA GLN A 353 -11.26 -7.11 -2.62
C GLN A 353 -10.38 -6.05 -3.32
N ASP A 354 -9.12 -5.92 -2.92
CA ASP A 354 -8.18 -4.95 -3.51
C ASP A 354 -7.95 -5.23 -5.01
N ARG A 355 -7.80 -6.50 -5.39
CA ARG A 355 -7.74 -6.92 -6.81
C ARG A 355 -9.01 -6.56 -7.57
N THR A 356 -10.18 -6.73 -6.95
CA THR A 356 -11.46 -6.36 -7.56
C THR A 356 -11.51 -4.87 -7.83
N VAL A 357 -11.14 -4.04 -6.84
CA VAL A 357 -11.03 -2.58 -7.01
C VAL A 357 -10.04 -2.23 -8.13
N THR A 358 -8.87 -2.87 -8.17
CA THR A 358 -7.86 -2.64 -9.20
C THR A 358 -8.39 -2.89 -10.61
N TRP A 359 -9.13 -3.99 -10.84
CA TRP A 359 -9.69 -4.33 -12.14
C TRP A 359 -10.84 -3.42 -12.57
N THR A 360 -11.58 -2.79 -11.64
CA THR A 360 -12.54 -1.73 -12.00
C THR A 360 -11.82 -0.50 -12.59
N GLY A 361 -10.51 -0.42 -12.46
CA GLY A 361 -9.65 0.53 -13.16
C GLY A 361 -9.75 0.46 -14.70
N LEU A 362 -10.25 -0.63 -15.28
CA LEU A 362 -10.59 -0.68 -16.71
C LEU A 362 -11.69 0.33 -17.10
N ILE A 363 -12.51 0.76 -16.15
CA ILE A 363 -13.51 1.83 -16.34
C ILE A 363 -12.91 3.20 -15.93
N ALA A 364 -12.10 3.24 -14.87
CA ALA A 364 -11.55 4.46 -14.31
C ALA A 364 -10.04 4.31 -14.02
N PRO A 365 -9.15 4.85 -14.87
CA PRO A 365 -7.72 4.59 -14.81
C PRO A 365 -7.04 5.01 -13.50
N LEU A 366 -7.65 5.91 -12.73
CA LEU A 366 -7.14 6.31 -11.42
C LEU A 366 -7.02 5.12 -10.45
N LEU A 367 -7.92 4.15 -10.52
CA LEU A 367 -7.89 2.97 -9.64
C LEU A 367 -6.68 2.07 -9.92
N GLY A 368 -6.37 1.86 -11.21
CA GLY A 368 -5.14 1.17 -11.61
C GLY A 368 -3.88 1.92 -11.15
N LEU A 369 -3.88 3.25 -11.27
CA LEU A 369 -2.76 4.06 -10.80
C LEU A 369 -2.59 3.98 -9.28
N ARG A 370 -3.68 4.11 -8.51
CA ARG A 370 -3.62 4.00 -7.04
C ARG A 370 -3.05 2.67 -6.59
N SER A 371 -3.56 1.56 -7.14
CA SER A 371 -3.07 0.23 -6.84
C SER A 371 -1.57 0.10 -7.16
N ALA A 372 -1.13 0.48 -8.36
CA ALA A 372 0.27 0.43 -8.75
C ALA A 372 1.15 1.34 -7.88
N SER A 373 0.69 2.56 -7.57
CA SER A 373 1.43 3.54 -6.77
C SER A 373 1.63 3.05 -5.34
N MET A 374 0.58 2.55 -4.67
CA MET A 374 0.66 1.99 -3.31
C MET A 374 1.56 0.76 -3.26
N ALA A 375 1.44 -0.16 -4.22
CA ALA A 375 2.28 -1.36 -4.29
C ALA A 375 3.76 -0.99 -4.47
N LEU A 376 4.08 -0.05 -5.37
CA LEU A 376 5.45 0.42 -5.59
C LEU A 376 5.96 1.25 -4.41
N ALA A 377 5.10 2.00 -3.72
CA ALA A 377 5.47 2.70 -2.49
C ALA A 377 5.72 1.72 -1.32
N GLY A 378 5.15 0.53 -1.34
CA GLY A 378 5.19 -0.45 -0.25
C GLY A 378 4.20 -0.13 0.86
N THR A 379 3.12 0.54 0.50
CA THR A 379 2.07 1.05 1.40
C THR A 379 0.71 0.41 1.12
N ASP A 380 0.68 -0.65 0.31
CA ASP A 380 -0.47 -1.47 0.00
C ASP A 380 -0.70 -2.58 1.06
N PHE A 381 -1.78 -3.33 0.90
CA PHE A 381 -2.14 -4.40 1.81
C PHE A 381 -1.16 -5.58 1.78
N THR A 382 -0.55 -5.91 0.62
CA THR A 382 0.38 -7.04 0.52
C THR A 382 1.65 -6.81 1.34
N HIS A 383 2.16 -5.57 1.40
CA HIS A 383 3.28 -5.20 2.27
C HIS A 383 2.89 -5.19 3.75
N HIS A 384 1.67 -4.78 4.09
CA HIS A 384 1.16 -4.87 5.46
C HIS A 384 1.03 -6.33 5.91
N ARG A 385 0.50 -7.21 5.07
CA ARG A 385 0.45 -8.66 5.32
C ARG A 385 1.84 -9.24 5.55
N HIS A 386 2.83 -8.86 4.73
CA HIS A 386 4.21 -9.32 4.89
C HIS A 386 4.80 -8.92 6.25
N PHE A 387 4.55 -7.70 6.70
CA PHE A 387 4.95 -7.27 8.05
C PHE A 387 4.24 -8.09 9.13
N SER A 388 2.92 -8.28 9.02
CA SER A 388 2.12 -9.02 10.01
C SER A 388 2.58 -10.48 10.12
N VAL A 389 2.91 -11.13 8.99
CA VAL A 389 3.48 -12.48 8.96
C VAL A 389 4.85 -12.52 9.63
N ALA A 390 5.71 -11.54 9.37
CA ALA A 390 7.03 -11.46 9.99
C ALA A 390 6.95 -11.25 11.51
N ALA A 391 6.03 -10.41 11.97
CA ALA A 391 5.76 -10.19 13.39
C ALA A 391 5.25 -11.47 14.07
N GLU A 392 4.33 -12.18 13.43
CA GLU A 392 3.80 -13.45 13.94
C GLU A 392 4.88 -14.54 13.98
N GLN A 393 5.75 -14.64 12.98
CA GLN A 393 6.87 -15.58 13.02
C GLN A 393 7.80 -15.29 14.18
N HIS A 394 8.09 -14.01 14.43
CA HIS A 394 8.89 -13.60 15.59
C HIS A 394 8.20 -13.93 16.91
N ARG A 395 6.87 -13.79 17.02
CA ARG A 395 6.09 -14.23 18.19
C ARG A 395 6.25 -15.73 18.44
N ARG A 396 6.14 -16.55 17.40
CA ARG A 396 6.28 -18.00 17.50
C ARG A 396 7.67 -18.40 17.99
N ASP A 397 8.73 -17.78 17.45
CA ASP A 397 10.10 -18.03 17.88
C ASP A 397 10.33 -17.58 19.32
N PHE A 398 9.81 -16.42 19.69
CA PHE A 398 9.84 -15.85 21.02
C PHE A 398 9.17 -16.78 22.04
N VAL A 399 7.91 -17.19 21.81
CA VAL A 399 7.16 -18.06 22.72
C VAL A 399 7.77 -19.47 22.77
N ARG A 400 8.27 -19.98 21.63
CA ARG A 400 8.96 -21.27 21.58
C ARG A 400 10.17 -21.32 22.51
N VAL A 401 11.05 -20.32 22.47
CA VAL A 401 12.24 -20.26 23.34
C VAL A 401 11.87 -20.22 24.81
N LEU A 402 10.81 -19.50 25.19
CA LEU A 402 10.33 -19.42 26.56
C LEU A 402 9.73 -20.75 27.04
N ASN A 403 8.96 -21.42 26.19
CA ASN A 403 8.35 -22.71 26.54
C ASN A 403 9.38 -23.83 26.52
N GLU A 404 10.43 -23.79 25.67
CA GLU A 404 11.56 -24.71 25.71
C GLU A 404 12.38 -24.55 27.01
N ASP A 405 12.58 -23.33 27.47
CA ASP A 405 13.23 -23.07 28.76
C ASP A 405 12.41 -23.67 29.91
N MET A 406 11.08 -23.43 29.90
CA MET A 406 10.19 -24.04 30.87
C MET A 406 10.23 -25.58 30.82
N MET A 407 10.29 -26.18 29.64
CA MET A 407 10.38 -27.64 29.47
C MET A 407 11.70 -28.21 30.04
N ASN A 408 12.83 -27.50 29.83
CA ASN A 408 14.14 -27.94 30.22
C ASN A 408 14.54 -27.62 31.67
N THR A 409 13.75 -26.78 32.35
CA THR A 409 13.99 -26.40 33.74
C THR A 409 13.12 -27.19 34.68
N PRO A 410 13.69 -27.97 35.63
CA PRO A 410 12.89 -28.72 36.62
C PRO A 410 11.96 -27.79 37.40
N ALA A 411 10.77 -28.26 37.68
CA ALA A 411 9.82 -27.53 38.50
C ALA A 411 10.27 -27.54 39.98
N ALA A 412 10.45 -26.36 40.55
CA ALA A 412 10.82 -26.25 41.98
C ALA A 412 9.67 -26.69 42.92
N ASP A 413 8.42 -26.57 42.42
CA ASP A 413 7.16 -26.88 43.16
C ASP A 413 6.32 -27.96 42.46
N GLY A 414 6.85 -28.67 41.48
CA GLY A 414 6.16 -29.74 40.74
C GLY A 414 5.20 -29.25 39.64
N HIS A 415 4.88 -27.95 39.56
CA HIS A 415 3.87 -27.47 38.61
C HIS A 415 4.37 -26.37 37.67
N HIS A 416 5.34 -25.55 38.08
CA HIS A 416 5.85 -24.43 37.29
C HIS A 416 7.36 -24.59 37.06
N GLY A 417 7.85 -24.30 35.87
CA GLY A 417 9.30 -24.27 35.58
C GLY A 417 10.02 -23.28 36.49
N GLY A 418 11.33 -23.40 36.58
CA GLY A 418 12.15 -22.53 37.41
C GLY A 418 12.04 -21.04 37.05
N VAL A 419 12.65 -20.21 37.89
CA VAL A 419 12.73 -18.77 37.67
C VAL A 419 13.81 -18.48 36.61
N ALA A 420 13.45 -17.81 35.57
CA ALA A 420 14.35 -17.30 34.53
C ALA A 420 14.61 -15.79 34.75
N GLY A 421 15.75 -15.34 34.30
CA GLY A 421 16.16 -13.96 34.42
C GLY A 421 16.79 -13.40 33.15
N ARG A 422 17.53 -12.32 33.30
CA ARG A 422 18.12 -11.55 32.19
C ARG A 422 18.90 -12.41 31.16
N ALA A 423 19.60 -13.47 31.62
CA ALA A 423 20.32 -14.37 30.72
C ALA A 423 19.42 -15.09 29.70
N LEU A 424 18.17 -15.37 30.05
CA LEU A 424 17.17 -15.89 29.10
C LEU A 424 16.62 -14.74 28.23
N TRP A 425 16.32 -13.58 28.82
CA TRP A 425 15.77 -12.43 28.08
C TRP A 425 16.73 -11.94 26.99
N GLU A 426 18.03 -12.03 27.20
CA GLU A 426 19.07 -11.67 26.21
C GLU A 426 19.17 -12.65 25.04
N LYS A 427 18.80 -13.93 25.22
CA LYS A 427 18.75 -14.91 24.14
C LYS A 427 17.70 -14.59 23.08
N LEU A 428 16.66 -13.83 23.43
CA LEU A 428 15.61 -13.41 22.52
C LEU A 428 16.04 -12.12 21.81
N PRO A 429 16.27 -12.16 20.48
CA PRO A 429 16.68 -10.97 19.74
C PRO A 429 15.53 -9.95 19.69
N ALA A 430 15.87 -8.68 19.56
CA ALA A 430 14.88 -7.67 19.19
C ALA A 430 14.32 -7.96 17.80
N PHE A 431 13.04 -7.65 17.61
CA PHE A 431 12.40 -7.79 16.29
C PHE A 431 13.12 -6.93 15.25
N ARG A 432 13.42 -7.53 14.11
CA ARG A 432 13.95 -6.86 12.92
C ARG A 432 13.06 -7.21 11.74
N TYR A 433 12.53 -6.19 11.10
CA TYR A 433 11.74 -6.39 9.89
C TYR A 433 12.60 -6.21 8.65
N ASP A 434 12.70 -7.26 7.85
CA ASP A 434 13.33 -7.22 6.55
C ASP A 434 12.23 -7.01 5.48
N PRO A 435 12.23 -5.87 4.77
CA PRO A 435 11.22 -5.61 3.75
C PRO A 435 11.36 -6.61 2.59
N PRO A 436 10.24 -6.93 1.91
CA PRO A 436 10.26 -7.88 0.80
C PRO A 436 11.09 -7.33 -0.38
N PRO A 437 11.63 -8.23 -1.24
CA PRO A 437 12.45 -7.84 -2.38
C PRO A 437 11.63 -7.01 -3.40
N PRO A 438 12.29 -6.21 -4.26
CA PRO A 438 11.61 -5.35 -5.26
C PRO A 438 10.63 -6.09 -6.15
N ALA A 439 10.89 -7.37 -6.45
CA ALA A 439 10.01 -8.21 -7.25
C ALA A 439 8.63 -8.42 -6.58
N HIS A 440 8.52 -8.34 -5.26
CA HIS A 440 7.24 -8.42 -4.55
C HIS A 440 6.38 -7.19 -4.89
N ALA A 441 6.93 -5.99 -4.75
CA ALA A 441 6.25 -4.74 -5.09
C ALA A 441 5.84 -4.69 -6.57
N LEU A 442 6.71 -5.14 -7.48
CA LEU A 442 6.41 -5.17 -8.90
C LEU A 442 5.29 -6.17 -9.24
N ARG A 443 5.29 -7.34 -8.64
CA ARG A 443 4.19 -8.31 -8.79
C ARG A 443 2.86 -7.74 -8.32
N ALA A 444 2.84 -7.10 -7.16
CA ALA A 444 1.64 -6.44 -6.63
C ALA A 444 1.17 -5.27 -7.53
N ALA A 445 2.09 -4.51 -8.14
CA ALA A 445 1.78 -3.41 -9.03
C ALA A 445 1.33 -3.85 -10.44
N THR A 446 1.66 -5.08 -10.87
CA THR A 446 1.44 -5.55 -12.25
C THR A 446 -0.01 -5.38 -12.73
N PRO A 447 -1.07 -5.74 -11.98
CA PRO A 447 -2.44 -5.53 -12.44
C PRO A 447 -2.76 -4.05 -12.73
N GLY A 448 -2.35 -3.16 -11.84
CA GLY A 448 -2.52 -1.71 -12.03
C GLY A 448 -1.75 -1.17 -13.23
N LEU A 449 -0.49 -1.61 -13.43
CA LEU A 449 0.32 -1.26 -14.59
C LEU A 449 -0.30 -1.75 -15.91
N LEU A 450 -0.88 -2.95 -15.93
CA LEU A 450 -1.61 -3.47 -17.10
C LEU A 450 -2.82 -2.61 -17.42
N VAL A 451 -3.62 -2.25 -16.42
CA VAL A 451 -4.76 -1.33 -16.58
C VAL A 451 -4.30 -0.01 -17.20
N LEU A 452 -3.24 0.59 -16.69
CA LEU A 452 -2.70 1.85 -17.20
C LEU A 452 -2.18 1.74 -18.63
N PHE A 453 -1.50 0.65 -18.95
CA PHE A 453 -1.04 0.37 -20.31
C PHE A 453 -2.22 0.26 -21.29
N LEU A 454 -3.27 -0.49 -20.92
CA LEU A 454 -4.47 -0.63 -21.75
C LEU A 454 -5.18 0.72 -21.94
N TRP A 455 -5.27 1.55 -20.91
CA TRP A 455 -5.80 2.90 -21.02
C TRP A 455 -4.97 3.80 -21.92
N ALA A 456 -3.64 3.79 -21.77
CA ALA A 456 -2.76 4.58 -22.62
C ALA A 456 -2.89 4.13 -24.08
N ALA A 457 -2.78 2.83 -24.35
CA ALA A 457 -2.92 2.28 -25.71
C ALA A 457 -4.29 2.60 -26.31
N GLY A 458 -5.40 2.39 -25.57
CA GLY A 458 -6.76 2.67 -26.02
C GLY A 458 -7.00 4.16 -26.27
N ALA A 459 -6.58 5.03 -25.36
CA ALA A 459 -6.77 6.48 -25.50
C ALA A 459 -5.98 7.06 -26.68
N TRP A 460 -4.74 6.64 -26.86
CA TRP A 460 -3.93 7.06 -28.02
C TRP A 460 -4.49 6.52 -29.33
N THR A 461 -4.94 5.27 -29.37
CA THR A 461 -5.61 4.70 -30.55
C THR A 461 -6.89 5.48 -30.87
N ALA A 462 -7.73 5.76 -29.88
CA ALA A 462 -8.95 6.55 -30.06
C ALA A 462 -8.62 7.97 -30.60
N LEU A 463 -7.62 8.63 -30.05
CA LEU A 463 -7.19 9.94 -30.51
C LEU A 463 -6.75 9.90 -31.99
N LEU A 464 -5.95 8.90 -32.40
CA LEU A 464 -5.49 8.74 -33.78
C LEU A 464 -6.60 8.36 -34.76
N LEU A 465 -7.65 7.67 -34.29
CA LEU A 465 -8.85 7.35 -35.10
C LEU A 465 -9.79 8.55 -35.25
N VAL A 466 -9.80 9.45 -34.26
CA VAL A 466 -10.59 10.69 -34.32
C VAL A 466 -9.91 11.76 -35.19
N ALA A 467 -8.56 11.80 -35.21
CA ALA A 467 -7.79 12.82 -35.92
C ALA A 467 -8.23 13.00 -37.40
N PRO A 468 -8.43 11.95 -38.23
CA PRO A 468 -8.87 12.12 -39.65
C PRO A 468 -10.27 12.73 -39.80
N ARG A 469 -11.08 12.75 -38.71
CA ARG A 469 -12.42 13.38 -38.71
C ARG A 469 -12.38 14.89 -38.51
N LEU A 470 -11.21 15.45 -38.23
CA LEU A 470 -11.01 16.90 -38.23
C LEU A 470 -11.16 17.44 -39.67
N LYS A 471 -12.35 17.98 -39.96
CA LYS A 471 -12.67 18.57 -41.25
C LYS A 471 -12.53 20.11 -41.18
N PRO A 472 -12.16 20.76 -42.25
CA PRO A 472 -12.14 22.23 -42.36
C PRO A 472 -13.58 22.78 -42.61
N ASN A 473 -14.54 22.39 -41.74
CA ASN A 473 -15.91 22.91 -41.87
C ASN A 473 -16.01 24.33 -41.33
#